data_e1fc9aa8a391759594ec3940c53c41b5
#
_entry.id   e1fc9aa8a391759594ec3940c53c41b5
#
_cell.length_a   1.000
_cell.length_b   1.000
_cell.length_c   1.000
_cell.angle_alpha   90.00
_cell.angle_beta   90.00
_cell.angle_gamma   90.00
#
_symmetry.space_group_name_H-M   'P 1'
#
loop_
_entity.id
_entity.type
_entity.pdbx_description
1 polymer ?
#
loop_
_entity_poly.entity_id
_entity_poly.type
_entity_poly.pdbx_seq_one_letter_code
_entity_poly.pdbx_strand_id
1 'polypeptide(L)'
;HEKYEGRTLEDFFISSSLNCLSAEIESNGQFMMVKRAKHAEEIIRFASMWNMDGIVVIGFCNQDYTDLRSHMRIPFVVYDGDCAHPERIVNITIDNFDGGYQVGRHFRELGHAAALCISDNAICVDRKRFQGFCAGFAPGKAELLVVPMQKEPRWEFYRAQLHRKAEYVNLHKIILLIL
;
A
#
# COMPACT_ATOMS: atom_id res chain seq x y z
N HIS A 1 -2.82 -0.04 -9.79
CA HIS A 1 -2.52 -1.24 -9.05
C HIS A 1 -3.77 -1.87 -8.45
N GLU A 2 -3.77 -3.18 -8.25
CA GLU A 2 -4.91 -3.98 -7.79
C GLU A 2 -5.49 -3.53 -6.45
N LYS A 3 -4.69 -2.92 -5.57
CA LYS A 3 -5.13 -2.39 -4.27
C LYS A 3 -6.36 -1.48 -4.36
N TYR A 4 -6.44 -0.71 -5.43
CA TYR A 4 -7.49 0.30 -5.61
C TYR A 4 -8.43 -0.01 -6.80
N GLU A 5 -8.45 -1.24 -7.28
CA GLU A 5 -9.28 -1.60 -8.45
C GLU A 5 -10.77 -1.41 -8.16
N GLY A 6 -11.44 -0.67 -9.01
CA GLY A 6 -12.88 -0.44 -8.98
C GLY A 6 -13.34 0.80 -8.19
N ARG A 7 -12.88 1.02 -6.96
CA ARG A 7 -13.37 2.07 -6.05
C ARG A 7 -12.30 3.05 -5.57
N THR A 8 -11.30 3.31 -6.40
CA THR A 8 -10.15 4.15 -6.03
C THR A 8 -10.54 5.54 -5.49
N LEU A 9 -11.54 6.17 -6.09
CA LEU A 9 -11.97 7.52 -5.67
C LEU A 9 -12.90 7.51 -4.45
N GLU A 10 -13.39 6.36 -4.03
CA GLU A 10 -14.17 6.20 -2.80
C GLU A 10 -13.26 5.98 -1.57
N ASP A 11 -12.00 5.61 -1.80
CA ASP A 11 -11.01 5.48 -0.73
C ASP A 11 -10.66 6.87 -0.17
N PHE A 12 -10.84 7.03 1.15
CA PHE A 12 -10.63 8.31 1.82
C PHE A 12 -9.19 8.83 1.68
N PHE A 13 -8.20 7.95 1.77
CA PHE A 13 -6.80 8.34 1.63
C PHE A 13 -6.52 8.87 0.23
N ILE A 14 -6.98 8.17 -0.80
CA ILE A 14 -6.77 8.57 -2.20
C ILE A 14 -7.54 9.86 -2.51
N SER A 15 -8.81 9.94 -2.15
CA SER A 15 -9.63 11.12 -2.45
C SER A 15 -9.12 12.37 -1.72
N SER A 16 -8.71 12.25 -0.46
CA SER A 16 -8.11 13.34 0.30
C SER A 16 -6.78 13.79 -0.31
N SER A 17 -5.93 12.85 -0.70
CA SER A 17 -4.66 13.14 -1.37
C SER A 17 -4.85 13.85 -2.70
N LEU A 18 -5.81 13.40 -3.51
CA LEU A 18 -6.13 14.04 -4.79
C LEU A 18 -6.67 15.46 -4.61
N ASN A 19 -7.50 15.69 -3.61
CA ASN A 19 -8.00 17.04 -3.30
C ASN A 19 -6.87 18.00 -2.91
N CYS A 20 -5.95 17.57 -2.04
CA CYS A 20 -4.79 18.37 -1.67
C CYS A 20 -3.88 18.66 -2.86
N LEU A 21 -3.60 17.65 -3.68
CA LEU A 21 -2.79 17.81 -4.89
C LEU A 21 -3.44 18.75 -5.89
N SER A 22 -4.76 18.63 -6.13
CA SER A 22 -5.49 19.51 -7.04
C SER A 22 -5.38 20.96 -6.60
N ALA A 23 -5.65 21.23 -5.32
CA ALA A 23 -5.58 22.59 -4.79
C ALA A 23 -4.19 23.21 -4.96
N GLU A 24 -3.13 22.45 -4.70
CA GLU A 24 -1.75 22.93 -4.84
C GLU A 24 -1.36 23.16 -6.30
N ILE A 25 -1.71 22.24 -7.19
CA ILE A 25 -1.43 22.35 -8.64
C ILE A 25 -2.17 23.55 -9.23
N GLU A 26 -3.45 23.73 -8.90
CA GLU A 26 -4.28 24.84 -9.39
C GLU A 26 -3.79 26.20 -8.86
N SER A 27 -3.32 26.27 -7.61
CA SER A 27 -2.76 27.49 -7.04
C SER A 27 -1.49 27.97 -7.77
N ASN A 28 -0.80 27.06 -8.46
CA ASN A 28 0.34 27.35 -9.31
C ASN A 28 -0.03 27.55 -10.78
N GLY A 29 -1.32 27.71 -11.10
CA GLY A 29 -1.80 27.97 -12.45
C GLY A 29 -1.72 26.78 -13.40
N GLN A 30 -1.62 25.56 -12.85
CA GLN A 30 -1.57 24.31 -13.62
C GLN A 30 -2.86 23.54 -13.50
N PHE A 31 -3.05 22.52 -14.33
CA PHE A 31 -4.24 21.66 -14.32
C PHE A 31 -3.86 20.24 -13.92
N MET A 32 -4.70 19.62 -13.10
CA MET A 32 -4.57 18.22 -12.74
C MET A 32 -5.53 17.36 -13.58
N MET A 33 -4.98 16.30 -14.19
CA MET A 33 -5.75 15.24 -14.82
C MET A 33 -5.58 13.94 -14.04
N VAL A 34 -6.69 13.23 -13.79
CA VAL A 34 -6.66 11.95 -13.08
C VAL A 34 -6.95 10.82 -14.06
N LYS A 35 -6.03 9.87 -14.14
CA LYS A 35 -6.16 8.67 -14.97
C LYS A 35 -5.89 7.42 -14.13
N ARG A 36 -6.81 6.46 -14.16
CA ARG A 36 -6.52 5.11 -13.66
C ARG A 36 -5.75 4.33 -14.71
N ALA A 37 -4.70 3.66 -14.28
CA ALA A 37 -3.90 2.78 -15.12
C ALA A 37 -3.60 1.48 -14.37
N LYS A 38 -3.62 0.36 -15.08
CA LYS A 38 -3.26 -0.95 -14.54
C LYS A 38 -1.79 -1.26 -14.75
N HIS A 39 -1.20 -0.75 -15.82
CA HIS A 39 0.16 -1.04 -16.26
C HIS A 39 0.92 0.23 -16.60
N ALA A 40 2.25 0.18 -16.47
CA ALA A 40 3.15 1.31 -16.76
C ALA A 40 3.00 1.83 -18.19
N GLU A 41 2.77 0.95 -19.16
CA GLU A 41 2.61 1.31 -20.57
C GLU A 41 1.39 2.23 -20.82
N GLU A 42 0.32 2.05 -20.05
CA GLU A 42 -0.85 2.94 -20.15
C GLU A 42 -0.50 4.36 -19.71
N ILE A 43 0.31 4.50 -18.67
CA ILE A 43 0.79 5.80 -18.16
C ILE A 43 1.69 6.46 -19.19
N ILE A 44 2.66 5.72 -19.72
CA ILE A 44 3.61 6.20 -20.74
C ILE A 44 2.87 6.71 -21.97
N ARG A 45 1.92 5.93 -22.47
CA ARG A 45 1.09 6.32 -23.63
C ARG A 45 0.26 7.56 -23.33
N PHE A 46 -0.38 7.61 -22.16
CA PHE A 46 -1.20 8.75 -21.75
C PHE A 46 -0.37 10.04 -21.64
N ALA A 47 0.81 9.95 -21.00
CA ALA A 47 1.73 11.08 -20.88
C ALA A 47 2.16 11.64 -22.25
N SER A 48 2.46 10.75 -23.18
CA SER A 48 2.87 11.12 -24.54
C SER A 48 1.73 11.75 -25.36
N MET A 49 0.49 11.30 -25.15
CA MET A 49 -0.68 11.81 -25.88
C MET A 49 -1.07 13.23 -25.43
N TRP A 50 -0.89 13.56 -24.16
CA TRP A 50 -1.39 14.79 -23.57
C TRP A 50 -0.32 15.83 -23.29
N ASN A 51 0.92 15.59 -23.70
CA ASN A 51 2.06 16.49 -23.49
C ASN A 51 2.14 17.00 -22.04
N MET A 52 2.13 16.06 -21.10
CA MET A 52 2.15 16.34 -19.67
C MET A 52 3.51 16.94 -19.25
N ASP A 53 3.49 17.89 -18.30
CA ASP A 53 4.70 18.48 -17.71
C ASP A 53 5.28 17.60 -16.60
N GLY A 54 4.45 16.79 -15.94
CA GLY A 54 4.85 15.87 -14.88
C GLY A 54 3.74 14.92 -14.48
N ILE A 55 4.07 13.89 -13.70
CA ILE A 55 3.11 12.89 -13.24
C ILE A 55 3.33 12.59 -11.77
N VAL A 56 2.24 12.46 -11.01
CA VAL A 56 2.23 11.82 -9.70
C VAL A 56 1.61 10.42 -9.84
N VAL A 57 2.36 9.40 -9.49
CA VAL A 57 1.95 7.99 -9.57
C VAL A 57 1.64 7.49 -8.17
N ILE A 58 0.42 6.99 -7.96
CA ILE A 58 -0.04 6.49 -6.67
C ILE A 58 -0.26 4.98 -6.71
N GLY A 59 0.29 4.25 -5.73
CA GLY A 59 -0.04 2.85 -5.48
C GLY A 59 0.60 1.83 -6.41
N PHE A 60 1.66 2.17 -7.12
CA PHE A 60 2.44 1.22 -7.92
C PHE A 60 3.53 0.55 -7.09
N CYS A 61 3.98 -0.62 -7.50
CA CYS A 61 5.11 -1.33 -6.93
C CYS A 61 6.34 -1.28 -7.83
N ASN A 62 7.45 -1.77 -7.32
CA ASN A 62 8.81 -1.56 -7.78
C ASN A 62 9.05 -1.80 -9.28
N GLN A 63 8.51 -2.87 -9.86
CA GLN A 63 8.72 -3.20 -11.28
C GLN A 63 8.14 -2.12 -12.20
N ASP A 64 6.95 -1.65 -11.88
CA ASP A 64 6.26 -0.61 -12.65
C ASP A 64 7.07 0.69 -12.71
N TYR A 65 7.77 1.05 -11.63
CA TYR A 65 8.60 2.26 -11.60
C TYR A 65 9.84 2.15 -12.45
N THR A 66 10.43 0.98 -12.55
CA THR A 66 11.57 0.72 -13.44
C THR A 66 11.17 0.93 -14.89
N ASP A 67 10.00 0.40 -15.28
CA ASP A 67 9.47 0.56 -16.63
C ASP A 67 9.11 2.02 -16.93
N LEU A 68 8.46 2.71 -16.00
CA LEU A 68 8.19 4.15 -16.13
C LEU A 68 9.49 4.95 -16.30
N ARG A 69 10.50 4.69 -15.46
CA ARG A 69 11.77 5.42 -15.50
C ARG A 69 12.53 5.25 -16.81
N SER A 70 12.48 4.06 -17.40
CA SER A 70 13.18 3.75 -18.63
C SER A 70 12.54 4.38 -19.87
N HIS A 71 11.23 4.62 -19.85
CA HIS A 71 10.46 5.07 -21.02
C HIS A 71 9.93 6.50 -20.94
N MET A 72 9.86 7.07 -19.72
CA MET A 72 9.36 8.43 -19.54
C MET A 72 10.48 9.47 -19.56
N ARG A 73 10.25 10.55 -20.32
CA ARG A 73 11.15 11.71 -20.39
C ARG A 73 10.72 12.86 -19.46
N ILE A 74 9.46 12.87 -19.04
CA ILE A 74 8.93 13.86 -18.09
C ILE A 74 9.20 13.43 -16.66
N PRO A 75 9.32 14.38 -15.71
CA PRO A 75 9.48 14.06 -14.30
C PRO A 75 8.25 13.35 -13.76
N PHE A 76 8.47 12.39 -12.86
CA PHE A 76 7.39 11.80 -12.10
C PHE A 76 7.79 11.59 -10.64
N VAL A 77 6.79 11.66 -9.78
CA VAL A 77 6.88 11.42 -8.34
C VAL A 77 6.03 10.21 -8.01
N VAL A 78 6.55 9.33 -7.18
CA VAL A 78 5.81 8.21 -6.61
C VAL A 78 5.24 8.65 -5.27
N TYR A 79 3.96 8.40 -5.04
CA TYR A 79 3.29 8.64 -3.77
C TYR A 79 2.71 7.33 -3.22
N ASP A 80 3.01 7.04 -1.95
CA ASP A 80 2.61 5.81 -1.25
C ASP A 80 2.99 4.53 -2.00
N GLY A 81 4.22 4.52 -2.55
CA GLY A 81 4.78 3.37 -3.24
C GLY A 81 5.98 2.79 -2.52
N ASP A 82 6.47 1.67 -3.03
CA ASP A 82 7.74 1.08 -2.64
C ASP A 82 8.69 1.04 -3.84
N CYS A 83 9.82 1.73 -3.72
CA CYS A 83 10.83 1.84 -4.77
C CYS A 83 12.16 1.26 -4.28
N ALA A 84 12.72 0.28 -5.01
CA ALA A 84 14.01 -0.31 -4.65
C ALA A 84 15.20 0.61 -4.95
N HIS A 85 15.02 1.61 -5.82
CA HIS A 85 16.06 2.53 -6.25
C HIS A 85 15.68 3.99 -5.97
N PRO A 86 15.55 4.38 -4.67
CA PRO A 86 15.10 5.72 -4.29
C PRO A 86 16.03 6.84 -4.78
N GLU A 87 17.30 6.54 -5.07
CA GLU A 87 18.27 7.50 -5.61
C GLU A 87 17.93 8.01 -7.02
N ARG A 88 17.01 7.34 -7.72
CA ARG A 88 16.62 7.67 -9.11
C ARG A 88 15.17 8.14 -9.26
N ILE A 89 14.37 7.95 -8.23
CA ILE A 89 12.92 8.21 -8.25
C ILE A 89 12.54 8.90 -6.94
N VAL A 90 11.89 10.04 -7.05
CA VAL A 90 11.33 10.70 -5.88
C VAL A 90 10.12 9.88 -5.41
N ASN A 91 10.23 9.29 -4.23
CA ASN A 91 9.15 8.54 -3.59
C ASN A 91 8.78 9.20 -2.25
N ILE A 92 7.54 9.66 -2.16
CA ILE A 92 6.97 10.23 -0.95
C ILE A 92 6.16 9.13 -0.27
N THR A 93 6.68 8.59 0.81
CA THR A 93 6.06 7.50 1.57
C THR A 93 6.41 7.60 3.05
N ILE A 94 5.64 6.91 3.88
CA ILE A 94 6.00 6.72 5.30
C ILE A 94 6.97 5.54 5.44
N ASP A 95 7.68 5.45 6.56
CA ASP A 95 8.46 4.26 6.89
C ASP A 95 7.53 3.13 7.33
N ASN A 96 7.09 2.35 6.34
CA ASN A 96 6.19 1.23 6.55
C ASN A 96 6.80 0.10 7.39
N PHE A 97 8.13 -0.10 7.31
CA PHE A 97 8.81 -1.10 8.13
C PHE A 97 8.85 -0.64 9.60
N ASP A 98 9.29 0.58 9.85
CA ASP A 98 9.38 1.10 11.21
C ASP A 98 7.99 1.21 11.86
N GLY A 99 6.98 1.65 11.14
CA GLY A 99 5.60 1.65 11.62
C GLY A 99 5.15 0.25 12.07
N GLY A 100 5.39 -0.77 11.25
CA GLY A 100 5.15 -2.16 11.61
C GLY A 100 5.96 -2.62 12.82
N TYR A 101 7.25 -2.27 12.87
CA TYR A 101 8.15 -2.61 13.96
C TYR A 101 7.68 -2.05 15.32
N GLN A 102 7.28 -0.79 15.35
CA GLN A 102 6.78 -0.16 16.57
C GLN A 102 5.51 -0.83 17.09
N VAL A 103 4.58 -1.18 16.21
CA VAL A 103 3.37 -1.93 16.57
C VAL A 103 3.73 -3.32 17.12
N GLY A 104 4.61 -4.06 16.45
CA GLY A 104 5.07 -5.36 16.91
C GLY A 104 5.73 -5.30 18.29
N ARG A 105 6.61 -4.33 18.49
CA ARG A 105 7.27 -4.07 19.78
C ARG A 105 6.25 -3.78 20.87
N HIS A 106 5.27 -2.93 20.60
CA HIS A 106 4.23 -2.57 21.55
C HIS A 106 3.44 -3.81 22.01
N PHE A 107 3.02 -4.67 21.09
CA PHE A 107 2.32 -5.90 21.47
C PHE A 107 3.18 -6.89 22.24
N ARG A 108 4.46 -6.98 21.93
CA ARG A 108 5.40 -7.76 22.73
C ARG A 108 5.52 -7.21 24.16
N GLU A 109 5.63 -5.90 24.33
CA GLU A 109 5.69 -5.24 25.63
C GLU A 109 4.44 -5.46 26.47
N LEU A 110 3.28 -5.61 25.84
CA LEU A 110 2.02 -5.99 26.49
C LEU A 110 1.96 -7.49 26.85
N GLY A 111 2.99 -8.27 26.55
CA GLY A 111 3.09 -9.69 26.92
C GLY A 111 2.39 -10.65 25.97
N HIS A 112 2.02 -10.21 24.78
CA HIS A 112 1.43 -11.11 23.79
C HIS A 112 2.49 -12.04 23.18
N ALA A 113 2.16 -13.31 23.02
CA ALA A 113 3.05 -14.34 22.47
C ALA A 113 2.68 -14.75 21.05
N ALA A 114 1.46 -14.46 20.61
CA ALA A 114 0.99 -14.79 19.27
C ALA A 114 0.13 -13.65 18.69
N ALA A 115 0.24 -13.44 17.37
CA ALA A 115 -0.52 -12.46 16.64
C ALA A 115 -1.01 -13.02 15.29
N LEU A 116 -2.21 -12.65 14.87
CA LEU A 116 -2.73 -12.88 13.54
C LEU A 116 -2.79 -11.55 12.80
N CYS A 117 -1.98 -11.42 11.76
CA CYS A 117 -1.97 -10.26 10.88
C CYS A 117 -2.83 -10.52 9.65
N ILE A 118 -3.68 -9.58 9.28
CA ILE A 118 -4.50 -9.65 8.06
C ILE A 118 -3.97 -8.62 7.07
N SER A 119 -3.55 -9.09 5.90
CA SER A 119 -3.03 -8.21 4.86
C SER A 119 -3.00 -8.89 3.49
N ASP A 120 -2.81 -8.10 2.45
CA ASP A 120 -2.47 -8.62 1.12
C ASP A 120 -0.95 -8.56 0.93
N ASN A 121 -0.29 -9.71 1.06
CA ASN A 121 1.17 -9.81 0.94
C ASN A 121 1.71 -9.55 -0.49
N ALA A 122 0.85 -9.44 -1.49
CA ALA A 122 1.23 -9.02 -2.84
C ALA A 122 1.55 -7.51 -2.89
N ILE A 123 0.94 -6.74 -1.99
CA ILE A 123 1.15 -5.29 -1.92
C ILE A 123 2.48 -4.99 -1.19
N CYS A 124 3.34 -4.23 -1.86
CA CYS A 124 4.71 -3.99 -1.39
C CYS A 124 4.78 -3.26 -0.03
N VAL A 125 3.95 -2.26 0.20
CA VAL A 125 3.92 -1.52 1.47
C VAL A 125 3.37 -2.38 2.61
N ASP A 126 2.35 -3.18 2.37
CA ASP A 126 1.77 -4.09 3.36
C ASP A 126 2.76 -5.18 3.75
N ARG A 127 3.52 -5.70 2.80
CA ARG A 127 4.61 -6.66 3.05
C ARG A 127 5.68 -6.05 3.97
N LYS A 128 6.08 -4.81 3.75
CA LYS A 128 7.03 -4.11 4.62
C LYS A 128 6.49 -3.92 6.02
N ARG A 129 5.22 -3.54 6.16
CA ARG A 129 4.55 -3.44 7.48
C ARG A 129 4.59 -4.77 8.22
N PHE A 130 4.24 -5.87 7.54
CA PHE A 130 4.28 -7.20 8.16
C PHE A 130 5.70 -7.64 8.55
N GLN A 131 6.70 -7.38 7.69
CA GLN A 131 8.09 -7.66 8.02
C GLN A 131 8.56 -6.87 9.25
N GLY A 132 8.23 -5.58 9.30
CA GLY A 132 8.50 -4.74 10.47
C GLY A 132 7.81 -5.27 11.72
N PHE A 133 6.53 -5.62 11.62
CA PHE A 133 5.78 -6.21 12.73
C PHE A 133 6.45 -7.46 13.27
N CYS A 134 6.83 -8.40 12.41
CA CYS A 134 7.52 -9.64 12.82
C CYS A 134 8.83 -9.33 13.55
N ALA A 135 9.61 -8.39 13.05
CA ALA A 135 10.88 -8.00 13.67
C ALA A 135 10.67 -7.37 15.06
N GLY A 136 9.68 -6.48 15.21
CA GLY A 136 9.36 -5.86 16.49
C GLY A 136 8.71 -6.82 17.49
N PHE A 137 7.93 -7.78 17.00
CA PHE A 137 7.20 -8.76 17.82
C PHE A 137 8.05 -9.95 18.28
N ALA A 138 9.22 -10.17 17.68
CA ALA A 138 10.11 -11.27 18.08
C ALA A 138 10.43 -11.25 19.59
N PRO A 139 10.42 -12.41 20.32
CA PRO A 139 10.30 -13.78 19.82
C PRO A 139 8.85 -14.29 19.66
N GLY A 140 7.84 -13.42 19.74
CA GLY A 140 6.44 -13.78 19.51
C GLY A 140 6.21 -14.35 18.09
N LYS A 141 5.18 -15.16 17.93
CA LYS A 141 4.82 -15.77 16.65
C LYS A 141 3.75 -14.95 15.95
N ALA A 142 4.06 -14.42 14.77
CA ALA A 142 3.11 -13.76 13.90
C ALA A 142 2.72 -14.67 12.74
N GLU A 143 1.42 -14.83 12.51
CA GLU A 143 0.87 -15.52 11.34
C GLU A 143 0.20 -14.52 10.41
N LEU A 144 0.44 -14.63 9.11
CA LEU A 144 -0.20 -13.80 8.11
C LEU A 144 -1.41 -14.51 7.51
N LEU A 145 -2.57 -13.90 7.66
CA LEU A 145 -3.77 -14.25 6.90
C LEU A 145 -3.82 -13.38 5.65
N VAL A 146 -3.47 -13.97 4.52
CA VAL A 146 -3.52 -13.29 3.24
C VAL A 146 -4.95 -13.17 2.77
N VAL A 147 -5.40 -11.94 2.54
CA VAL A 147 -6.72 -11.62 2.05
C VAL A 147 -6.60 -10.82 0.76
N PRO A 148 -6.88 -11.41 -0.39
CA PRO A 148 -6.84 -10.70 -1.65
C PRO A 148 -7.81 -9.51 -1.65
N MET A 149 -7.31 -8.33 -1.96
CA MET A 149 -8.09 -7.08 -1.98
C MET A 149 -9.28 -7.12 -2.95
N GLN A 150 -9.24 -8.01 -3.92
CA GLN A 150 -10.25 -8.11 -5.00
C GLN A 150 -11.47 -8.97 -4.64
N LYS A 151 -11.48 -9.67 -3.50
CA LYS A 151 -12.63 -10.49 -3.11
C LYS A 151 -13.68 -9.64 -2.41
N GLU A 152 -14.82 -9.49 -3.07
CA GLU A 152 -16.04 -8.95 -2.49
C GLU A 152 -17.05 -10.08 -2.27
N PRO A 153 -17.83 -10.06 -1.18
CA PRO A 153 -17.74 -9.11 -0.07
C PRO A 153 -16.59 -9.50 0.91
N ARG A 154 -15.68 -8.58 1.15
CA ARG A 154 -14.52 -8.78 2.05
C ARG A 154 -14.92 -9.24 3.44
N TRP A 155 -15.99 -8.70 3.98
CA TRP A 155 -16.50 -9.03 5.29
C TRP A 155 -16.80 -10.54 5.45
N GLU A 156 -17.48 -11.14 4.49
CA GLU A 156 -17.79 -12.57 4.53
C GLU A 156 -16.53 -13.42 4.45
N PHE A 157 -15.58 -13.00 3.62
CA PHE A 157 -14.29 -13.67 3.52
C PHE A 157 -13.52 -13.60 4.84
N TYR A 158 -13.38 -12.42 5.46
CA TYR A 158 -12.74 -12.25 6.77
C TYR A 158 -13.40 -13.12 7.82
N ARG A 159 -14.71 -13.07 7.89
CA ARG A 159 -15.51 -13.88 8.86
C ARG A 159 -15.24 -15.36 8.71
N ALA A 160 -15.28 -15.90 7.48
CA ALA A 160 -15.03 -17.32 7.23
C ALA A 160 -13.60 -17.73 7.61
N GLN A 161 -12.59 -16.90 7.31
CA GLN A 161 -11.21 -17.21 7.65
C GLN A 161 -10.95 -17.11 9.17
N LEU A 162 -11.53 -16.13 9.83
CA LEU A 162 -11.41 -15.98 11.27
C LEU A 162 -12.07 -17.13 12.02
N HIS A 163 -13.23 -17.62 11.58
CA HIS A 163 -13.86 -18.81 12.16
C HIS A 163 -12.96 -20.04 12.04
N ARG A 164 -12.37 -20.28 10.88
CA ARG A 164 -11.44 -21.41 10.69
C ARG A 164 -10.22 -21.33 11.60
N LYS A 165 -9.70 -20.13 11.83
CA LYS A 165 -8.51 -19.92 12.69
C LYS A 165 -8.88 -19.96 14.18
N ALA A 166 -10.07 -19.50 14.55
CA ALA A 166 -10.54 -19.52 15.93
C ALA A 166 -10.66 -20.94 16.50
N GLU A 167 -10.95 -21.95 15.67
CA GLU A 167 -10.98 -23.35 16.06
C GLU A 167 -9.60 -23.91 16.45
N TYR A 168 -8.53 -23.32 15.92
CA TYR A 168 -7.15 -23.77 16.15
C TYR A 168 -6.40 -22.97 17.23
N VAL A 169 -6.94 -21.85 17.67
CA VAL A 169 -6.22 -20.92 18.53
C VAL A 169 -7.06 -20.48 19.71
N ASN A 170 -6.49 -20.66 20.90
CA ASN A 170 -7.10 -20.16 22.13
C ASN A 170 -7.11 -18.62 22.11
N LEU A 171 -8.22 -18.04 21.68
CA LEU A 171 -8.39 -16.61 21.35
C LEU A 171 -8.05 -15.63 22.50
N HIS A 172 -7.87 -16.10 23.72
CA HIS A 172 -7.56 -15.23 24.87
C HIS A 172 -6.16 -14.56 24.83
N LYS A 173 -5.32 -14.92 23.89
CA LYS A 173 -3.94 -14.39 23.76
C LYS A 173 -3.53 -13.96 22.36
N ILE A 174 -4.49 -13.87 21.42
CA ILE A 174 -4.22 -13.46 20.05
C ILE A 174 -4.70 -12.04 19.81
N ILE A 175 -3.86 -11.26 19.16
CA ILE A 175 -4.23 -9.97 18.63
C ILE A 175 -4.52 -10.12 17.14
N LEU A 176 -5.62 -9.54 16.70
CA LEU A 176 -5.97 -9.35 15.32
C LEU A 176 -5.46 -7.97 14.87
N LEU A 177 -4.54 -7.96 13.92
CA LEU A 177 -4.00 -6.74 13.32
C LEU A 177 -4.34 -6.69 11.83
N ILE A 178 -4.95 -5.60 11.39
CA ILE A 178 -5.18 -5.30 9.97
C ILE A 178 -4.09 -4.33 9.54
N LEU A 179 -3.30 -4.72 8.55
CA LEU A 179 -2.16 -3.97 8.03
C LEU A 179 -2.52 -3.21 6.75
#